data_f2ad565fcd29c0dfbb0d19d57edec820
#
_entry.id   f2ad565fcd29c0dfbb0d19d57edec820
#
_cell.length_a   1.000
_cell.length_b   1.000
_cell.length_c   1.000
_cell.angle_alpha   90.00
_cell.angle_beta   90.00
_cell.angle_gamma   90.00
#
_symmetry.space_group_name_H-M   'P 1'
#
loop_
_entity.id
_entity.type
_entity.pdbx_description
1 polymer ?
#
loop_
_entity_poly.entity_id
_entity_poly.type
_entity_poly.pdbx_seq_one_letter_code
_entity_poly.pdbx_strand_id
1 'polypeptide(L)'
;MNTSFNRPIRVLVAKVGLDGHDRGAKVIATALRDAGMEVIYTGLRQTPEMVVNAALQEDVDAIGISILSGAHMTVFPKVIQLMKEKGMDDVLLTGGGIIPEEDMANLYTLGVGRLFAPGTPTTDIAAYIKEWTMEHRLF
;
A
#
# COMPACT_ATOMS: atom_id res chain seq x y z
N MET A 1 5.96 -20.93 -16.09
CA MET A 1 6.25 -20.82 -15.31
C MET A 1 6.18 -20.57 -14.34
N ASN A 2 6.40 -20.71 -14.27
CA ASN A 2 6.43 -20.80 -13.06
C ASN A 2 6.41 -19.71 -12.20
N THR A 3 5.62 -19.60 -11.35
CA THR A 3 5.68 -18.53 -10.46
C THR A 3 6.68 -18.83 -9.39
N SER A 4 7.30 -17.80 -8.88
CA SER A 4 8.23 -17.92 -7.76
C SER A 4 7.51 -17.93 -6.42
N PHE A 5 6.19 -17.85 -6.40
CA PHE A 5 5.44 -17.74 -5.17
C PHE A 5 4.80 -19.06 -4.76
N ASN A 6 4.92 -19.42 -3.48
CA ASN A 6 4.25 -20.58 -2.89
C ASN A 6 2.83 -20.26 -2.45
N ARG A 7 2.49 -18.99 -2.41
CA ARG A 7 1.17 -18.49 -2.03
C ARG A 7 0.88 -17.20 -2.78
N PRO A 8 -0.39 -16.76 -2.82
CA PRO A 8 -0.70 -15.46 -3.42
C PRO A 8 -0.02 -14.31 -2.67
N ILE A 9 0.29 -13.24 -3.38
CA ILE A 9 0.75 -12.00 -2.77
C ILE A 9 -0.40 -11.45 -1.95
N ARG A 10 -0.12 -11.07 -0.70
CA ARG A 10 -1.10 -10.48 0.19
C ARG A 10 -0.92 -8.98 0.26
N VAL A 11 -1.99 -8.25 0.06
CA VAL A 11 -1.96 -6.78 0.08
C VAL A 11 -3.04 -6.27 1.03
N LEU A 12 -2.64 -5.36 1.92
CA LEU A 12 -3.59 -4.62 2.74
C LEU A 12 -3.90 -3.31 2.03
N VAL A 13 -5.17 -3.05 1.77
CA VAL A 13 -5.61 -1.79 1.18
C VAL A 13 -6.34 -1.01 2.26
N ALA A 14 -5.88 0.21 2.51
CA ALA A 14 -6.40 1.02 3.60
C ALA A 14 -6.77 2.43 3.14
N LYS A 15 -7.80 2.97 3.75
CA LYS A 15 -8.20 4.36 3.62
C LYS A 15 -7.94 5.04 4.96
N VAL A 16 -6.93 5.91 5.01
CA VAL A 16 -6.50 6.53 6.25
C VAL A 16 -7.11 7.93 6.38
N GLY A 17 -7.52 8.28 7.59
CA GLY A 17 -8.08 9.59 7.90
C GLY A 17 -9.60 9.56 8.02
N LEU A 18 -10.19 10.75 8.08
CA LEU A 18 -11.61 10.90 8.32
C LEU A 18 -12.46 10.96 7.05
N ASP A 19 -11.81 10.90 5.89
CA ASP A 19 -12.51 10.93 4.61
C ASP A 19 -13.41 9.70 4.47
N GLY A 20 -14.68 9.94 4.14
CA GLY A 20 -15.65 8.87 3.97
C GLY A 20 -15.76 8.33 2.55
N HIS A 21 -14.90 8.76 1.63
CA HIS A 21 -14.97 8.35 0.23
C HIS A 21 -14.01 7.18 -0.01
N ASP A 22 -14.56 5.98 -0.19
CA ASP A 22 -13.75 4.78 -0.34
C ASP A 22 -13.81 4.14 -1.72
N ARG A 23 -14.47 4.76 -2.68
CA ARG A 23 -14.65 4.18 -4.02
C ARG A 23 -13.31 3.84 -4.69
N GLY A 24 -12.36 4.77 -4.63
CA GLY A 24 -11.04 4.55 -5.22
C GLY A 24 -10.31 3.37 -4.60
N ALA A 25 -10.35 3.27 -3.27
CA ALA A 25 -9.71 2.16 -2.57
C ALA A 25 -10.37 0.83 -2.93
N LYS A 26 -11.68 0.81 -3.04
CA LYS A 26 -12.41 -0.41 -3.42
C LYS A 26 -12.12 -0.85 -4.85
N VAL A 27 -11.99 0.11 -5.77
CA VAL A 27 -11.62 -0.20 -7.16
C VAL A 27 -10.23 -0.84 -7.21
N ILE A 28 -9.27 -0.29 -6.48
CA ILE A 28 -7.93 -0.84 -6.39
C ILE A 28 -7.98 -2.26 -5.79
N ALA A 29 -8.70 -2.43 -4.69
CA ALA A 29 -8.82 -3.74 -4.05
C ALA A 29 -9.36 -4.80 -5.03
N THR A 30 -10.41 -4.45 -5.77
CA THR A 30 -10.98 -5.35 -6.77
C THR A 30 -9.97 -5.70 -7.86
N ALA A 31 -9.25 -4.69 -8.37
CA ALA A 31 -8.27 -4.90 -9.43
C ALA A 31 -7.13 -5.81 -8.97
N LEU A 32 -6.67 -5.66 -7.73
CA LEU A 32 -5.61 -6.51 -7.21
C LEU A 32 -6.09 -7.96 -7.02
N ARG A 33 -7.34 -8.13 -6.59
CA ARG A 33 -7.93 -9.48 -6.53
C ARG A 33 -8.02 -10.11 -7.90
N ASP A 34 -8.44 -9.33 -8.90
CA ASP A 34 -8.52 -9.81 -10.28
C ASP A 34 -7.14 -10.20 -10.83
N ALA A 35 -6.09 -9.60 -10.31
CA ALA A 35 -4.71 -9.93 -10.68
C ALA A 35 -4.17 -11.16 -9.92
N GLY A 36 -4.99 -11.81 -9.11
CA GLY A 36 -4.62 -13.03 -8.38
C GLY A 36 -4.07 -12.80 -6.99
N MET A 37 -4.14 -11.59 -6.48
CA MET A 37 -3.65 -11.30 -5.13
C MET A 37 -4.73 -11.49 -4.08
N GLU A 38 -4.30 -11.81 -2.86
CA GLU A 38 -5.19 -11.86 -1.71
C GLU A 38 -5.21 -10.47 -1.09
N VAL A 39 -6.38 -9.86 -1.04
CA VAL A 39 -6.53 -8.47 -0.60
C VAL A 39 -7.34 -8.41 0.68
N ILE A 40 -6.78 -7.72 1.67
CA ILE A 40 -7.48 -7.39 2.90
C ILE A 40 -7.82 -5.89 2.82
N TYR A 41 -9.11 -5.57 2.79
CA TYR A 41 -9.56 -4.18 2.80
C TYR A 41 -9.97 -3.81 4.22
N THR A 42 -9.30 -2.81 4.80
CA THR A 42 -9.54 -2.45 6.21
C THR A 42 -10.79 -1.62 6.43
N GLY A 43 -11.34 -1.03 5.37
CA GLY A 43 -12.44 -0.09 5.53
C GLY A 43 -11.95 1.34 5.70
N LEU A 44 -12.90 2.22 6.07
CA LEU A 44 -12.67 3.65 6.19
C LEU A 44 -12.06 4.03 7.54
N ARG A 45 -11.57 5.26 7.60
CA ARG A 45 -11.18 5.95 8.85
C ARG A 45 -10.14 5.21 9.66
N GLN A 46 -9.20 4.61 8.99
CA GLN A 46 -8.09 3.94 9.66
C GLN A 46 -7.05 4.95 10.17
N THR A 47 -6.40 4.62 11.28
CA THR A 47 -5.23 5.36 11.75
C THR A 47 -3.96 4.64 11.26
N PRO A 48 -2.80 5.32 11.23
CA PRO A 48 -1.55 4.63 10.92
C PRO A 48 -1.30 3.42 11.80
N GLU A 49 -1.59 3.51 13.09
CA GLU A 49 -1.44 2.41 14.03
C GLU A 49 -2.32 1.22 13.67
N MET A 50 -3.57 1.48 13.32
CA MET A 50 -4.50 0.43 12.93
C MET A 50 -4.02 -0.26 11.65
N VAL A 51 -3.53 0.50 10.69
CA VAL A 51 -3.02 -0.04 9.42
C VAL A 51 -1.83 -0.95 9.65
N VAL A 52 -0.84 -0.49 10.41
CA VAL A 52 0.37 -1.27 10.65
C VAL A 52 0.07 -2.52 11.47
N ASN A 53 -0.79 -2.41 12.49
CA ASN A 53 -1.17 -3.55 13.30
C ASN A 53 -1.90 -4.62 12.47
N ALA A 54 -2.81 -4.19 11.60
CA ALA A 54 -3.52 -5.12 10.71
C ALA A 54 -2.54 -5.80 9.73
N ALA A 55 -1.61 -5.03 9.17
CA ALA A 55 -0.63 -5.55 8.23
C ALA A 55 0.27 -6.60 8.90
N LEU A 56 0.69 -6.33 10.12
CA LEU A 56 1.53 -7.27 10.86
C LEU A 56 0.75 -8.54 11.20
N GLN A 57 -0.48 -8.38 11.67
CA GLN A 57 -1.33 -9.51 12.05
C GLN A 57 -1.67 -10.41 10.86
N GLU A 58 -1.91 -9.81 9.70
CA GLU A 58 -2.26 -10.54 8.47
C GLU A 58 -1.03 -11.00 7.70
N ASP A 59 0.16 -10.63 8.13
CA ASP A 59 1.42 -11.01 7.47
C ASP A 59 1.41 -10.66 5.98
N VAL A 60 1.14 -9.40 5.68
CA VAL A 60 1.03 -8.95 4.29
C VAL A 60 2.38 -8.71 3.64
N ASP A 61 2.41 -8.75 2.32
CA ASP A 61 3.60 -8.43 1.53
C ASP A 61 3.66 -6.95 1.17
N ALA A 62 2.50 -6.29 1.13
CA ALA A 62 2.40 -4.89 0.74
C ALA A 62 1.25 -4.20 1.44
N ILE A 63 1.43 -2.91 1.70
CA ILE A 63 0.39 -2.03 2.22
C ILE A 63 0.14 -0.96 1.17
N GLY A 64 -1.10 -0.82 0.74
CA GLY A 64 -1.52 0.25 -0.16
C GLY A 64 -2.45 1.22 0.56
N ILE A 65 -2.07 2.48 0.62
CA ILE A 65 -2.85 3.52 1.31
C ILE A 65 -3.42 4.49 0.28
N SER A 66 -4.74 4.69 0.34
CA SER A 66 -5.42 5.70 -0.46
C SER A 66 -5.62 6.95 0.38
N ILE A 67 -5.16 8.08 -0.13
CA ILE A 67 -5.27 9.38 0.54
C ILE A 67 -5.84 10.39 -0.46
N LEU A 68 -6.93 11.06 -0.09
CA LEU A 68 -7.56 12.03 -0.99
C LEU A 68 -7.08 13.47 -0.81
N SER A 69 -6.62 13.85 0.36
CA SER A 69 -6.26 15.25 0.58
C SER A 69 -5.18 15.39 1.62
N GLY A 70 -4.21 16.23 1.35
CA GLY A 70 -3.23 16.85 2.26
C GLY A 70 -2.62 16.07 3.41
N ALA A 71 -3.11 14.90 3.75
CA ALA A 71 -2.65 14.16 4.92
C ALA A 71 -1.43 13.28 4.65
N HIS A 72 -0.98 13.21 3.41
CA HIS A 72 0.09 12.28 3.00
C HIS A 72 1.40 12.52 3.75
N MET A 73 1.76 13.77 4.04
CA MET A 73 3.01 14.05 4.75
C MET A 73 2.93 13.77 6.26
N THR A 74 1.74 13.53 6.79
CA THR A 74 1.56 13.09 8.16
C THR A 74 1.46 11.58 8.23
N VAL A 75 0.70 10.99 7.31
CA VAL A 75 0.36 9.57 7.34
C VAL A 75 1.52 8.68 6.93
N PHE A 76 2.12 8.92 5.76
CA PHE A 76 3.18 8.04 5.26
C PHE A 76 4.41 8.00 6.17
N PRO A 77 4.93 9.14 6.66
CA PRO A 77 6.06 9.08 7.58
C PRO A 77 5.74 8.33 8.87
N LYS A 78 4.52 8.48 9.38
CA LYS A 78 4.11 7.78 10.60
C LYS A 78 4.02 6.27 10.36
N VAL A 79 3.47 5.86 9.24
CA VAL A 79 3.38 4.44 8.88
C VAL A 79 4.78 3.84 8.74
N ILE A 80 5.68 4.53 8.06
CA ILE A 80 7.07 4.08 7.90
C ILE A 80 7.74 3.90 9.26
N GLN A 81 7.56 4.88 10.15
CA GLN A 81 8.13 4.80 11.50
C GLN A 81 7.63 3.56 12.23
N LEU A 82 6.33 3.33 12.21
CA LEU A 82 5.73 2.19 12.89
C LEU A 82 6.17 0.86 12.28
N MET A 83 6.30 0.80 10.96
CA MET A 83 6.80 -0.39 10.27
C MET A 83 8.22 -0.71 10.71
N LYS A 84 9.09 0.30 10.80
CA LYS A 84 10.46 0.10 11.26
C LYS A 84 10.51 -0.40 12.68
N GLU A 85 9.69 0.16 13.55
CA GLU A 85 9.62 -0.27 14.96
C GLU A 85 9.21 -1.73 15.09
N LYS A 86 8.44 -2.24 14.15
CA LYS A 86 7.94 -3.62 14.18
C LYS A 86 8.73 -4.58 13.29
N GLY A 87 9.84 -4.11 12.73
CA GLY A 87 10.70 -4.97 11.91
C GLY A 87 10.11 -5.35 10.57
N MET A 88 9.27 -4.48 10.00
CA MET A 88 8.58 -4.74 8.73
C MET A 88 9.31 -4.15 7.54
N ASP A 89 10.64 -4.20 7.54
CA ASP A 89 11.45 -3.59 6.46
C ASP A 89 11.27 -4.29 5.11
N ASP A 90 10.79 -5.52 5.13
CA ASP A 90 10.59 -6.31 3.92
C ASP A 90 9.16 -6.24 3.39
N VAL A 91 8.36 -5.30 3.89
CA VAL A 91 6.99 -5.07 3.43
C VAL A 91 6.96 -3.78 2.63
N LEU A 92 6.33 -3.83 1.45
CA LEU A 92 6.19 -2.64 0.59
C LEU A 92 5.15 -1.70 1.18
N LEU A 93 5.48 -0.42 1.27
CA LEU A 93 4.48 0.61 1.51
C LEU A 93 4.32 1.43 0.23
N THR A 94 3.14 1.42 -0.33
CA THR A 94 2.79 2.18 -1.52
C THR A 94 1.44 2.84 -1.31
N GLY A 95 1.00 3.61 -2.27
CA GLY A 95 -0.28 4.26 -2.17
C GLY A 95 -0.50 5.24 -3.28
N GLY A 96 -1.58 6.01 -3.15
CA GLY A 96 -1.93 6.97 -4.17
C GLY A 96 -2.85 8.05 -3.65
N GLY A 97 -2.92 9.11 -4.42
CA GLY A 97 -3.71 10.28 -4.12
C GLY A 97 -3.17 11.47 -4.88
N ILE A 98 -3.70 12.64 -4.57
CA ILE A 98 -3.21 13.89 -5.14
C ILE A 98 -2.05 14.35 -4.27
N ILE A 99 -0.81 14.07 -4.71
CA ILE A 99 0.40 14.34 -3.96
C ILE A 99 1.35 15.16 -4.83
N PRO A 100 1.77 16.34 -4.38
CA PRO A 100 2.75 17.14 -5.15
C PRO A 100 4.06 16.39 -5.35
N GLU A 101 4.72 16.62 -6.48
CA GLU A 101 5.97 15.94 -6.82
C GLU A 101 7.06 16.15 -5.76
N GLU A 102 7.14 17.34 -5.19
CA GLU A 102 8.09 17.64 -4.14
C GLU A 102 7.88 16.74 -2.92
N ASP A 103 6.62 16.53 -2.55
CA ASP A 103 6.29 15.67 -1.42
C ASP A 103 6.55 14.21 -1.76
N MET A 104 6.29 13.80 -3.00
CA MET A 104 6.63 12.45 -3.44
C MET A 104 8.11 12.15 -3.27
N ALA A 105 8.97 13.10 -3.69
CA ALA A 105 10.41 12.95 -3.56
C ALA A 105 10.82 12.77 -2.10
N ASN A 106 10.23 13.56 -1.20
CA ASN A 106 10.51 13.44 0.23
C ASN A 106 10.07 12.10 0.79
N LEU A 107 8.91 11.61 0.36
CA LEU A 107 8.40 10.32 0.82
C LEU A 107 9.26 9.16 0.30
N TYR A 108 9.73 9.23 -0.93
CA TYR A 108 10.63 8.21 -1.48
C TYR A 108 11.93 8.15 -0.67
N THR A 109 12.45 9.28 -0.25
CA THR A 109 13.66 9.34 0.60
C THR A 109 13.44 8.61 1.92
N LEU A 110 12.22 8.63 2.44
CA LEU A 110 11.88 7.94 3.70
C LEU A 110 11.68 6.43 3.52
N GLY A 111 11.61 5.95 2.30
CA GLY A 111 11.45 4.53 2.04
C GLY A 111 10.07 4.12 1.54
N VAL A 112 9.20 5.09 1.25
CA VAL A 112 7.91 4.79 0.63
C VAL A 112 8.15 4.32 -0.79
N GLY A 113 7.43 3.28 -1.22
CA GLY A 113 7.48 2.82 -2.59
C GLY A 113 6.76 3.76 -3.53
N ARG A 114 6.61 3.34 -4.79
CA ARG A 114 6.02 4.21 -5.81
C ARG A 114 4.64 4.69 -5.41
N LEU A 115 4.39 5.98 -5.61
CA LEU A 115 3.10 6.61 -5.37
C LEU A 115 2.41 6.85 -6.70
N PHE A 116 1.11 6.62 -6.74
CA PHE A 116 0.32 6.66 -7.97
C PHE A 116 -0.64 7.84 -7.96
N ALA A 117 -0.64 8.59 -9.06
CA ALA A 117 -1.58 9.69 -9.23
C ALA A 117 -2.98 9.16 -9.55
N PRO A 118 -4.03 9.95 -9.29
CA PRO A 118 -5.38 9.58 -9.70
C PRO A 118 -5.42 9.31 -11.21
N GLY A 119 -6.16 8.29 -11.61
CA GLY A 119 -6.26 7.91 -13.01
C GLY A 119 -5.19 6.95 -13.50
N THR A 120 -4.23 6.59 -12.66
CA THR A 120 -3.26 5.56 -13.03
C THR A 120 -3.98 4.25 -13.30
N PRO A 121 -3.68 3.56 -14.42
CA PRO A 121 -4.31 2.26 -14.69
C PRO A 121 -4.04 1.27 -13.55
N THR A 122 -5.08 0.57 -13.14
CA THR A 122 -4.96 -0.39 -12.03
C THR A 122 -4.01 -1.54 -12.37
N THR A 123 -3.86 -1.86 -13.66
CA THR A 123 -2.92 -2.87 -14.12
C THR A 123 -1.48 -2.46 -13.82
N ASP A 124 -1.17 -1.17 -13.89
CA ASP A 124 0.17 -0.67 -13.57
C ASP A 124 0.46 -0.82 -12.08
N ILE A 125 -0.54 -0.58 -11.25
CA ILE A 125 -0.40 -0.72 -9.80
C ILE A 125 -0.15 -2.19 -9.44
N ALA A 126 -0.94 -3.10 -10.02
CA ALA A 126 -0.79 -4.53 -9.79
C ALA A 126 0.58 -5.02 -10.25
N ALA A 127 1.02 -4.59 -11.43
CA ALA A 127 2.33 -4.97 -11.98
C ALA A 127 3.47 -4.52 -11.06
N TYR A 128 3.38 -3.29 -10.57
CA TYR A 128 4.41 -2.76 -9.67
C TYR A 128 4.52 -3.58 -8.38
N ILE A 129 3.39 -3.87 -7.76
CA ILE A 129 3.38 -4.65 -6.50
C ILE A 129 3.97 -6.03 -6.74
N LYS A 130 3.61 -6.67 -7.85
CA LYS A 130 4.11 -7.98 -8.19
C LYS A 130 5.63 -7.97 -8.42
N GLU A 131 6.13 -7.02 -9.20
CA GLU A 131 7.55 -6.89 -9.46
C GLU A 131 8.34 -6.62 -8.18
N TRP A 132 7.85 -5.71 -7.35
CA TRP A 132 8.52 -5.39 -6.10
C TRP A 132 8.62 -6.62 -5.20
N THR A 133 7.52 -7.37 -5.09
CA THR A 133 7.47 -8.54 -4.23
C THR A 133 8.43 -9.63 -4.74
N MET A 134 8.49 -9.81 -6.05
CA MET A 134 9.41 -10.78 -6.65
C MET A 134 10.87 -10.42 -6.42
N GLU A 135 11.20 -9.13 -6.34
CA GLU A 135 12.57 -8.68 -6.13
C GLU A 135 12.98 -8.69 -4.66
N HIS A 136 12.04 -8.47 -3.75
CA HIS A 136 12.35 -8.23 -2.33
C HIS A 136 11.90 -9.35 -1.40
N ARG A 137 10.98 -10.20 -1.84
CA ARG A 137 10.46 -11.28 -1.02
C ARG A 137 10.44 -12.57 -1.83
N LEU A 138 11.00 -13.62 -1.26
CA LEU A 138 10.97 -14.94 -1.87
C LEU A 138 10.18 -15.87 -0.97
N PHE A 139 9.18 -16.51 -1.55
CA PHE A 139 8.37 -17.47 -0.82
C PHE A 139 7.73 -18.51 -1.75
#